data_a3ea78d1c87753b03a159530fa1226cf
#
_entry.id   a3ea78d1c87753b03a159530fa1226cf
#
_cell.length_a   1.000
_cell.length_b   1.000
_cell.length_c   1.000
_cell.angle_alpha   90.00
_cell.angle_beta   90.00
_cell.angle_gamma   90.00
#
_symmetry.space_group_name_H-M   'P 1'
#
loop_
_entity.id
_entity.type
_entity.pdbx_description
1 polymer ?
#
loop_
_entity_poly.entity_id
_entity_poly.type
_entity_poly.pdbx_seq_one_letter_code
_entity_poly.pdbx_strand_id
1 'polypeptide(L)'
;MAKLGLGSDNSERGKMIQNVKKKIANILDGTSAEDLPSRVFHVFIITLIFLNIIAVILETVENLSSQHRVFFRTVEAFSVSIFTIEYILRLWTCTTDNRFNSAVKGRFRFAVTPLALIDLMAFLPFYLPMILPLDLRFIRVLRLFRLFRLFKLGRYSRSLKTLGNVLKEKKEELIVTLFVVLILLVIASSLMYFVENRAQPQAFSSIPAAMWWGVSTLTTVGYGDVYPVTPLGKFLGAVTAIFGIGMLQYRRESLPRLMLGKFKDHTGKIKSAPTAETTSTNLTRTSRERV
;
A
#
# COMPACT_ATOMS: atom_id res chain seq x y z
N MET A 1 16.63 58.68 -10.40
CA MET A 1 15.28 58.11 -10.21
C MET A 1 15.05 56.80 -10.96
N ALA A 2 15.91 55.76 -10.83
CA ALA A 2 15.78 54.48 -11.59
C ALA A 2 15.98 53.22 -10.74
N LYS A 3 15.79 53.27 -9.42
CA LYS A 3 15.95 52.07 -8.52
C LYS A 3 14.65 51.50 -7.95
N LEU A 4 13.49 52.06 -8.24
CA LEU A 4 12.19 51.65 -7.66
C LEU A 4 11.43 50.58 -8.48
N GLY A 5 11.84 50.30 -9.73
CA GLY A 5 11.11 49.32 -10.58
C GLY A 5 11.55 47.85 -10.44
N LEU A 6 12.78 47.58 -10.04
CA LEU A 6 13.33 46.23 -9.98
C LEU A 6 12.94 45.45 -8.72
N GLY A 7 12.50 46.12 -7.66
CA GLY A 7 12.10 45.46 -6.40
C GLY A 7 10.67 44.93 -6.41
N SER A 8 9.75 45.59 -7.13
CA SER A 8 8.35 45.13 -7.22
C SER A 8 8.18 43.93 -8.12
N ASP A 9 8.89 43.84 -9.23
CA ASP A 9 8.84 42.71 -10.20
C ASP A 9 9.35 41.42 -9.57
N ASN A 10 10.43 41.47 -8.79
CA ASN A 10 10.95 40.31 -8.08
C ASN A 10 10.01 39.79 -6.96
N SER A 11 9.28 40.69 -6.30
CA SER A 11 8.27 40.31 -5.28
C SER A 11 7.05 39.61 -5.92
N GLU A 12 6.58 40.14 -7.05
CA GLU A 12 5.43 39.56 -7.77
C GLU A 12 5.79 38.23 -8.41
N ARG A 13 6.95 38.07 -9.00
CA ARG A 13 7.47 36.83 -9.52
C ARG A 13 7.60 35.76 -8.41
N GLY A 14 8.08 36.12 -7.22
CA GLY A 14 8.16 35.26 -6.06
C GLY A 14 6.79 34.74 -5.62
N LYS A 15 5.79 35.60 -5.54
CA LYS A 15 4.40 35.26 -5.21
C LYS A 15 3.78 34.34 -6.26
N MET A 16 4.00 34.65 -7.55
CA MET A 16 3.50 33.84 -8.67
C MET A 16 4.08 32.43 -8.65
N ILE A 17 5.39 32.27 -8.44
CA ILE A 17 6.05 30.96 -8.31
C ILE A 17 5.50 30.16 -7.12
N GLN A 18 5.26 30.81 -5.97
CA GLN A 18 4.67 30.15 -4.81
C GLN A 18 3.24 29.68 -5.07
N ASN A 19 2.43 30.49 -5.77
CA ASN A 19 1.06 30.12 -6.12
C ASN A 19 1.04 28.93 -7.10
N VAL A 20 1.94 28.91 -8.10
CA VAL A 20 2.09 27.79 -9.03
C VAL A 20 2.53 26.52 -8.29
N LYS A 21 3.51 26.62 -7.38
CA LYS A 21 3.94 25.51 -6.54
C LYS A 21 2.80 24.93 -5.71
N LYS A 22 2.02 25.78 -5.04
CA LYS A 22 0.85 25.35 -4.25
C LYS A 22 -0.19 24.63 -5.12
N LYS A 23 -0.48 25.18 -6.30
CA LYS A 23 -1.44 24.59 -7.23
C LYS A 23 -0.99 23.20 -7.70
N ILE A 24 0.28 23.07 -8.08
CA ILE A 24 0.86 21.77 -8.48
C ILE A 24 0.89 20.79 -7.30
N ALA A 25 1.30 21.23 -6.10
CA ALA A 25 1.27 20.40 -4.90
C ALA A 25 -0.14 19.86 -4.61
N ASN A 26 -1.17 20.70 -4.71
CA ASN A 26 -2.56 20.30 -4.52
C ASN A 26 -3.03 19.24 -5.54
N ILE A 27 -2.62 19.38 -6.81
CA ILE A 27 -2.93 18.40 -7.86
C ILE A 27 -2.23 17.06 -7.58
N LEU A 28 -0.94 17.10 -7.19
CA LEU A 28 -0.14 15.90 -6.95
C LEU A 28 -0.54 15.13 -5.68
N ASP A 29 -0.87 15.84 -4.60
CA ASP A 29 -1.15 15.24 -3.28
C ASP A 29 -2.65 14.98 -3.03
N GLY A 30 -3.53 15.49 -3.89
CA GLY A 30 -4.98 15.26 -3.81
C GLY A 30 -5.63 15.85 -2.57
N THR A 31 -5.06 16.93 -2.02
CA THR A 31 -5.59 17.62 -0.84
C THR A 31 -6.98 18.20 -1.10
N SER A 32 -7.26 18.57 -2.35
CA SER A 32 -8.58 19.06 -2.81
C SER A 32 -9.28 17.92 -3.57
N ALA A 33 -9.97 17.05 -2.85
CA ALA A 33 -10.69 15.90 -3.42
C ALA A 33 -11.81 16.28 -4.42
N GLU A 34 -12.15 17.55 -4.52
CA GLU A 34 -13.21 18.09 -5.37
C GLU A 34 -12.69 18.66 -6.70
N ASP A 35 -11.38 18.91 -6.82
CA ASP A 35 -10.82 19.48 -8.04
C ASP A 35 -10.71 18.42 -9.15
N LEU A 36 -11.42 18.62 -10.26
CA LEU A 36 -11.36 17.79 -11.46
C LEU A 36 -9.93 17.47 -11.93
N PRO A 37 -8.97 18.47 -12.00
CA PRO A 37 -7.61 18.20 -12.44
C PRO A 37 -6.86 17.19 -11.56
N SER A 38 -7.05 17.25 -10.24
CA SER A 38 -6.43 16.32 -9.30
C SER A 38 -7.00 14.90 -9.48
N ARG A 39 -8.32 14.78 -9.65
CA ARG A 39 -8.98 13.49 -9.87
C ARG A 39 -8.51 12.85 -11.17
N VAL A 40 -8.48 13.61 -12.28
CA VAL A 40 -8.01 13.12 -13.58
C VAL A 40 -6.56 12.66 -13.50
N PHE A 41 -5.69 13.46 -12.88
CA PHE A 41 -4.29 13.10 -12.69
C PHE A 41 -4.13 11.79 -11.89
N HIS A 42 -4.86 11.62 -10.80
CA HIS A 42 -4.79 10.41 -9.99
C HIS A 42 -5.28 9.17 -10.75
N VAL A 43 -6.42 9.29 -11.47
CA VAL A 43 -6.94 8.19 -12.30
C VAL A 43 -5.93 7.83 -13.39
N PHE A 44 -5.35 8.82 -14.05
CA PHE A 44 -4.32 8.62 -15.06
C PHE A 44 -3.11 7.85 -14.52
N ILE A 45 -2.54 8.28 -13.37
CA ILE A 45 -1.39 7.60 -12.77
C ILE A 45 -1.75 6.17 -12.32
N ILE A 46 -2.92 5.97 -11.71
CA ILE A 46 -3.39 4.63 -11.33
C ILE A 46 -3.49 3.73 -12.56
N THR A 47 -4.13 4.20 -13.63
CA THR A 47 -4.26 3.46 -14.89
C THR A 47 -2.90 3.13 -15.47
N LEU A 48 -1.96 4.08 -15.46
CA LEU A 48 -0.60 3.88 -15.95
C LEU A 48 0.15 2.82 -15.15
N ILE A 49 -0.01 2.80 -13.82
CA ILE A 49 0.56 1.76 -12.97
C ILE A 49 -0.01 0.39 -13.33
N PHE A 50 -1.35 0.26 -13.46
CA PHE A 50 -1.98 -1.00 -13.85
C PHE A 50 -1.53 -1.50 -15.22
N LEU A 51 -1.47 -0.62 -16.21
CA LEU A 51 -0.96 -0.97 -17.55
C LEU A 51 0.49 -1.48 -17.48
N ASN A 52 1.34 -0.84 -16.69
CA ASN A 52 2.71 -1.32 -16.48
C ASN A 52 2.77 -2.70 -15.82
N ILE A 53 1.92 -2.99 -14.86
CA ILE A 53 1.88 -4.29 -14.21
C ILE A 53 1.48 -5.36 -15.22
N ILE A 54 0.43 -5.09 -15.99
CA ILE A 54 -0.02 -5.99 -17.07
C ILE A 54 1.12 -6.20 -18.09
N ALA A 55 1.81 -5.13 -18.48
CA ALA A 55 2.94 -5.21 -19.40
C ALA A 55 4.07 -6.10 -18.85
N VAL A 56 4.43 -5.94 -17.56
CA VAL A 56 5.44 -6.79 -16.90
C VAL A 56 5.01 -8.25 -16.85
N ILE A 57 3.74 -8.54 -16.56
CA ILE A 57 3.21 -9.91 -16.56
C ILE A 57 3.28 -10.51 -17.97
N LEU A 58 2.85 -9.76 -18.99
CA LEU A 58 2.88 -10.23 -20.38
C LEU A 58 4.30 -10.39 -20.92
N GLU A 59 5.26 -9.56 -20.45
CA GLU A 59 6.69 -9.70 -20.80
C GLU A 59 7.31 -11.02 -20.32
N THR A 60 6.70 -11.70 -19.34
CA THR A 60 7.17 -13.03 -18.88
C THR A 60 6.82 -14.16 -19.86
N VAL A 61 5.87 -13.95 -20.76
CA VAL A 61 5.49 -14.91 -21.79
C VAL A 61 6.46 -14.79 -22.97
N GLU A 62 7.35 -15.76 -23.13
CA GLU A 62 8.46 -15.72 -24.12
C GLU A 62 8.00 -15.43 -25.55
N ASN A 63 6.94 -16.07 -26.01
CA ASN A 63 6.41 -15.87 -27.37
C ASN A 63 5.95 -14.41 -27.58
N LEU A 64 5.28 -13.82 -26.60
CA LEU A 64 4.77 -12.47 -26.68
C LEU A 64 5.88 -11.43 -26.56
N SER A 65 6.79 -11.66 -25.63
CA SER A 65 7.95 -10.79 -25.35
C SER A 65 8.90 -10.70 -26.54
N SER A 66 9.17 -11.82 -27.23
CA SER A 66 10.05 -11.83 -28.41
C SER A 66 9.42 -11.10 -29.60
N GLN A 67 8.12 -11.29 -29.84
CA GLN A 67 7.41 -10.70 -30.98
C GLN A 67 7.15 -9.19 -30.81
N HIS A 68 6.90 -8.72 -29.57
CA HIS A 68 6.50 -7.33 -29.30
C HIS A 68 7.51 -6.57 -28.41
N ARG A 69 8.79 -6.92 -28.48
CA ARG A 69 9.85 -6.35 -27.64
C ARG A 69 9.93 -4.82 -27.69
N VAL A 70 9.76 -4.24 -28.88
CA VAL A 70 9.79 -2.78 -29.08
C VAL A 70 8.61 -2.12 -28.36
N PHE A 71 7.43 -2.69 -28.46
CA PHE A 71 6.22 -2.18 -27.80
C PHE A 71 6.39 -2.15 -26.28
N PHE A 72 6.80 -3.27 -25.66
CA PHE A 72 7.00 -3.31 -24.20
C PHE A 72 8.05 -2.30 -23.74
N ARG A 73 9.15 -2.17 -24.47
CA ARG A 73 10.19 -1.18 -24.15
C ARG A 73 9.70 0.26 -24.27
N THR A 74 8.88 0.57 -25.27
CA THR A 74 8.29 1.89 -25.46
C THR A 74 7.32 2.23 -24.34
N VAL A 75 6.43 1.31 -23.98
CA VAL A 75 5.49 1.47 -22.86
C VAL A 75 6.24 1.68 -21.55
N GLU A 76 7.31 0.92 -21.32
CA GLU A 76 8.15 1.09 -20.15
C GLU A 76 8.83 2.47 -20.11
N ALA A 77 9.50 2.87 -21.18
CA ALA A 77 10.20 4.14 -21.26
C ALA A 77 9.24 5.33 -21.09
N PHE A 78 8.07 5.28 -21.70
CA PHE A 78 7.01 6.28 -21.55
C PHE A 78 6.56 6.41 -20.09
N SER A 79 6.27 5.29 -19.44
CA SER A 79 5.80 5.28 -18.05
C SER A 79 6.87 5.75 -17.09
N VAL A 80 8.13 5.32 -17.27
CA VAL A 80 9.27 5.77 -16.48
C VAL A 80 9.46 7.28 -16.61
N SER A 81 9.32 7.83 -17.82
CA SER A 81 9.43 9.27 -18.05
C SER A 81 8.37 10.04 -17.25
N ILE A 82 7.12 9.57 -17.24
CA ILE A 82 6.03 10.18 -16.47
C ILE A 82 6.32 10.09 -14.96
N PHE A 83 6.74 8.94 -14.46
CA PHE A 83 7.06 8.77 -13.03
C PHE A 83 8.26 9.63 -12.60
N THR A 84 9.24 9.82 -13.48
CA THR A 84 10.39 10.69 -13.23
C THR A 84 9.95 12.15 -13.15
N ILE A 85 9.13 12.63 -14.10
CA ILE A 85 8.57 13.98 -14.09
C ILE A 85 7.73 14.21 -12.81
N GLU A 86 6.87 13.27 -12.49
CA GLU A 86 6.07 13.30 -11.27
C GLU A 86 6.93 13.45 -10.01
N TYR A 87 8.01 12.65 -9.89
CA TYR A 87 8.94 12.71 -8.77
C TYR A 87 9.67 14.04 -8.68
N ILE A 88 10.16 14.56 -9.81
CA ILE A 88 10.83 15.86 -9.89
C ILE A 88 9.87 16.98 -9.47
N LEU A 89 8.62 16.96 -9.95
CA LEU A 89 7.60 17.94 -9.56
C LEU A 89 7.32 17.89 -8.05
N ARG A 90 7.25 16.70 -7.46
CA ARG A 90 7.10 16.54 -6.01
C ARG A 90 8.30 17.07 -5.24
N LEU A 91 9.51 16.77 -5.70
CA LEU A 91 10.73 17.28 -5.09
C LEU A 91 10.83 18.82 -5.20
N TRP A 92 10.27 19.39 -6.27
CA TRP A 92 10.22 20.85 -6.43
C TRP A 92 9.14 21.48 -5.55
N THR A 93 7.99 20.86 -5.38
CA THR A 93 6.85 21.35 -4.61
C THR A 93 6.93 21.07 -3.11
N CYS A 94 7.75 20.12 -2.66
CA CYS A 94 7.84 19.72 -1.25
C CYS A 94 8.16 20.87 -0.30
N THR A 95 8.87 21.90 -0.77
CA THR A 95 9.20 23.11 0.01
C THR A 95 7.97 23.98 0.35
N THR A 96 6.81 23.66 -0.16
CA THR A 96 5.54 24.31 0.20
C THR A 96 5.02 23.81 1.55
N ASP A 97 5.42 22.61 1.96
CA ASP A 97 5.10 22.05 3.28
C ASP A 97 6.09 22.60 4.32
N ASN A 98 5.57 23.14 5.43
CA ASN A 98 6.36 23.70 6.54
C ASN A 98 7.38 22.72 7.12
N ARG A 99 7.15 21.40 6.98
CA ARG A 99 8.06 20.34 7.43
C ARG A 99 9.37 20.27 6.62
N PHE A 100 9.37 20.81 5.38
CA PHE A 100 10.48 20.73 4.42
C PHE A 100 10.91 22.12 3.91
N ASN A 101 10.81 23.14 4.73
CA ASN A 101 10.97 24.55 4.37
C ASN A 101 12.39 24.95 3.90
N SER A 102 13.41 24.10 4.11
CA SER A 102 14.79 24.33 3.66
C SER A 102 14.99 23.94 2.20
N ALA A 103 15.62 24.80 1.39
CA ALA A 103 15.79 24.60 -0.04
C ALA A 103 16.57 23.31 -0.41
N VAL A 104 17.61 22.94 0.33
CA VAL A 104 18.42 21.74 0.08
C VAL A 104 18.12 20.64 1.11
N LYS A 105 18.26 20.95 2.41
CA LYS A 105 17.99 19.97 3.49
C LYS A 105 16.54 19.46 3.47
N GLY A 106 15.58 20.35 3.14
CA GLY A 106 14.17 19.95 3.05
C GLY A 106 13.91 18.95 1.92
N ARG A 107 14.50 19.17 0.74
CA ARG A 107 14.38 18.24 -0.38
C ARG A 107 15.02 16.88 -0.10
N PHE A 108 16.22 16.89 0.51
CA PHE A 108 16.89 15.64 0.91
C PHE A 108 16.06 14.87 1.96
N ARG A 109 15.55 15.59 2.98
CA ARG A 109 14.66 15.00 3.99
C ARG A 109 13.37 14.44 3.37
N PHE A 110 12.81 15.13 2.38
CA PHE A 110 11.65 14.62 1.64
C PHE A 110 12.01 13.37 0.84
N ALA A 111 13.13 13.36 0.11
CA ALA A 111 13.58 12.23 -0.70
C ALA A 111 13.77 10.93 0.11
N VAL A 112 14.11 11.03 1.39
CA VAL A 112 14.27 9.90 2.33
C VAL A 112 12.93 9.47 2.97
N THR A 113 11.83 10.17 2.73
CA THR A 113 10.52 9.72 3.24
C THR A 113 10.09 8.39 2.59
N PRO A 114 9.38 7.50 3.30
CA PRO A 114 8.97 6.19 2.76
C PRO A 114 8.22 6.29 1.42
N LEU A 115 7.33 7.29 1.29
CA LEU A 115 6.56 7.49 0.07
C LEU A 115 7.44 8.00 -1.09
N ALA A 116 8.42 8.86 -0.82
CA ALA A 116 9.34 9.34 -1.85
C ALA A 116 10.34 8.25 -2.28
N LEU A 117 10.76 7.36 -1.35
CA LEU A 117 11.56 6.19 -1.67
C LEU A 117 10.80 5.20 -2.58
N ILE A 118 9.51 4.99 -2.32
CA ILE A 118 8.65 4.17 -3.20
C ILE A 118 8.59 4.79 -4.60
N ASP A 119 8.39 6.11 -4.69
CA ASP A 119 8.38 6.79 -5.97
C ASP A 119 9.73 6.66 -6.70
N LEU A 120 10.83 6.80 -5.99
CA LEU A 120 12.20 6.64 -6.53
C LEU A 120 12.43 5.20 -7.05
N MET A 121 12.07 4.18 -6.25
CA MET A 121 12.20 2.77 -6.63
C MET A 121 11.37 2.40 -7.85
N ALA A 122 10.31 3.15 -8.16
CA ALA A 122 9.48 2.89 -9.32
C ALA A 122 10.18 3.14 -10.66
N PHE A 123 11.13 4.07 -10.73
CA PHE A 123 11.85 4.41 -11.98
C PHE A 123 13.36 4.17 -11.92
N LEU A 124 13.97 4.15 -10.75
CA LEU A 124 15.41 3.96 -10.56
C LEU A 124 15.96 2.71 -11.28
N PRO A 125 15.31 1.53 -11.22
CA PRO A 125 15.81 0.32 -11.86
C PRO A 125 15.97 0.44 -13.38
N PHE A 126 15.26 1.37 -14.02
CA PHE A 126 15.38 1.63 -15.45
C PHE A 126 16.67 2.37 -15.79
N TYR A 127 17.07 3.35 -14.96
CA TYR A 127 18.26 4.17 -15.19
C TYR A 127 19.54 3.51 -14.67
N LEU A 128 19.46 2.63 -13.67
CA LEU A 128 20.62 2.04 -13.03
C LEU A 128 21.59 1.33 -14.00
N PRO A 129 21.10 0.50 -14.96
CA PRO A 129 21.96 -0.14 -15.95
C PRO A 129 22.60 0.84 -16.96
N MET A 130 22.08 2.06 -17.07
CA MET A 130 22.66 3.09 -17.96
C MET A 130 23.79 3.86 -17.27
N ILE A 131 23.79 3.91 -15.93
CA ILE A 131 24.75 4.69 -15.15
C ILE A 131 25.88 3.79 -14.65
N LEU A 132 25.58 2.54 -14.30
CA LEU A 132 26.53 1.59 -13.74
C LEU A 132 26.73 0.42 -14.70
N PRO A 133 27.98 0.01 -14.98
CA PRO A 133 28.26 -1.23 -15.71
C PRO A 133 27.93 -2.42 -14.81
N LEU A 134 26.66 -2.85 -14.84
CA LEU A 134 26.17 -3.95 -14.03
C LEU A 134 26.25 -5.28 -14.78
N ASP A 135 26.63 -6.34 -14.08
CA ASP A 135 26.59 -7.71 -14.61
C ASP A 135 25.18 -8.11 -15.04
N LEU A 136 25.06 -8.96 -16.06
CA LEU A 136 23.78 -9.47 -16.57
C LEU A 136 22.91 -10.11 -15.50
N ARG A 137 23.49 -10.66 -14.43
CA ARG A 137 22.78 -11.23 -13.28
C ARG A 137 22.05 -10.14 -12.49
N PHE A 138 22.72 -9.02 -12.21
CA PHE A 138 22.10 -7.87 -11.52
C PHE A 138 20.99 -7.22 -12.35
N ILE A 139 21.18 -7.12 -13.67
CA ILE A 139 20.14 -6.59 -14.58
C ILE A 139 18.86 -7.44 -14.49
N ARG A 140 19.01 -8.78 -14.33
CA ARG A 140 17.85 -9.67 -14.15
C ARG A 140 17.11 -9.40 -12.84
N VAL A 141 17.86 -9.19 -11.73
CA VAL A 141 17.27 -8.84 -10.44
C VAL A 141 16.62 -7.46 -10.48
N LEU A 142 17.25 -6.47 -11.12
CA LEU A 142 16.67 -5.12 -11.30
C LEU A 142 15.32 -5.16 -12.02
N ARG A 143 15.10 -6.15 -12.88
CA ARG A 143 13.81 -6.35 -13.54
C ARG A 143 12.67 -6.62 -12.53
N LEU A 144 12.96 -7.35 -11.44
CA LEU A 144 11.99 -7.61 -10.37
C LEU A 144 11.63 -6.32 -9.60
N PHE A 145 12.56 -5.40 -9.46
CA PHE A 145 12.31 -4.12 -8.78
C PHE A 145 11.26 -3.24 -9.52
N ARG A 146 10.95 -3.54 -10.79
CA ARG A 146 9.85 -2.88 -11.51
C ARG A 146 8.51 -3.09 -10.80
N LEU A 147 8.34 -4.20 -10.04
CA LEU A 147 7.15 -4.47 -9.24
C LEU A 147 6.94 -3.46 -8.11
N PHE A 148 7.98 -2.75 -7.66
CA PHE A 148 7.81 -1.68 -6.66
C PHE A 148 6.92 -0.53 -7.12
N ARG A 149 6.67 -0.41 -8.44
CA ARG A 149 5.67 0.52 -8.96
C ARG A 149 4.28 0.30 -8.39
N LEU A 150 3.95 -0.95 -7.99
CA LEU A 150 2.71 -1.30 -7.28
C LEU A 150 2.51 -0.49 -6.00
N PHE A 151 3.57 -0.30 -5.23
CA PHE A 151 3.49 0.41 -3.96
C PHE A 151 3.12 1.89 -4.13
N LYS A 152 3.28 2.47 -5.34
CA LYS A 152 2.79 3.81 -5.65
C LYS A 152 1.27 3.92 -5.49
N LEU A 153 0.51 2.83 -5.69
CA LEU A 153 -0.94 2.80 -5.46
C LEU A 153 -1.30 3.21 -4.03
N GLY A 154 -0.45 2.91 -3.04
CA GLY A 154 -0.65 3.29 -1.65
C GLY A 154 -0.74 4.80 -1.45
N ARG A 155 -0.14 5.61 -2.32
CA ARG A 155 -0.23 7.07 -2.28
C ARG A 155 -1.58 7.58 -2.80
N TYR A 156 -2.10 6.96 -3.86
CA TYR A 156 -3.28 7.43 -4.59
C TYR A 156 -4.58 6.83 -4.07
N SER A 157 -4.54 5.62 -3.53
CA SER A 157 -5.72 4.91 -3.03
C SER A 157 -6.00 5.26 -1.57
N ARG A 158 -7.19 5.84 -1.32
CA ARG A 158 -7.68 6.09 0.05
C ARG A 158 -7.87 4.78 0.81
N SER A 159 -8.38 3.75 0.15
CA SER A 159 -8.58 2.43 0.74
C SER A 159 -7.26 1.82 1.22
N LEU A 160 -6.18 1.92 0.42
CA LEU A 160 -4.85 1.44 0.83
C LEU A 160 -4.27 2.25 1.99
N LYS A 161 -4.49 3.56 2.03
CA LYS A 161 -4.10 4.40 3.19
C LYS A 161 -4.86 3.98 4.46
N THR A 162 -6.16 3.74 4.35
CA THR A 162 -6.98 3.25 5.46
C THR A 162 -6.50 1.88 5.93
N LEU A 163 -6.24 0.95 5.01
CA LEU A 163 -5.66 -0.36 5.34
C LEU A 163 -4.32 -0.22 6.05
N GLY A 164 -3.42 0.62 5.56
CA GLY A 164 -2.12 0.90 6.19
C GLY A 164 -2.27 1.45 7.61
N ASN A 165 -3.24 2.34 7.85
CA ASN A 165 -3.52 2.88 9.17
C ASN A 165 -4.05 1.79 10.12
N VAL A 166 -4.98 0.94 9.66
CA VAL A 166 -5.50 -0.19 10.45
C VAL A 166 -4.38 -1.17 10.81
N LEU A 167 -3.51 -1.52 9.85
CA LEU A 167 -2.36 -2.40 10.11
C LEU A 167 -1.40 -1.76 11.12
N LYS A 168 -1.19 -0.45 11.04
CA LYS A 168 -0.33 0.28 11.98
C LYS A 168 -0.93 0.34 13.39
N GLU A 169 -2.23 0.55 13.51
CA GLU A 169 -2.94 0.52 14.79
C GLU A 169 -2.90 -0.87 15.43
N LYS A 170 -2.99 -1.93 14.62
CA LYS A 170 -3.04 -3.33 15.06
C LYS A 170 -1.68 -4.04 15.01
N LYS A 171 -0.59 -3.29 14.83
CA LYS A 171 0.75 -3.89 14.67
C LYS A 171 1.14 -4.82 15.83
N GLU A 172 0.81 -4.45 17.07
CA GLU A 172 1.16 -5.24 18.27
C GLU A 172 0.40 -6.56 18.29
N GLU A 173 -0.91 -6.54 18.04
CA GLU A 173 -1.72 -7.75 17.93
C GLU A 173 -1.24 -8.65 16.77
N LEU A 174 -0.85 -8.03 15.64
CA LEU A 174 -0.32 -8.75 14.48
C LEU A 174 1.00 -9.44 14.80
N ILE A 175 1.92 -8.73 15.48
CA ILE A 175 3.24 -9.27 15.87
C ILE A 175 3.07 -10.42 16.85
N VAL A 176 2.24 -10.25 17.89
CA VAL A 176 1.96 -11.32 18.87
C VAL A 176 1.36 -12.54 18.18
N THR A 177 0.36 -12.34 17.30
CA THR A 177 -0.25 -13.45 16.56
C THR A 177 0.77 -14.18 15.68
N LEU A 178 1.59 -13.43 14.94
CA LEU A 178 2.65 -14.02 14.10
C LEU A 178 3.64 -14.82 14.94
N PHE A 179 4.04 -14.28 16.09
CA PHE A 179 4.97 -14.96 17.00
C PHE A 179 4.38 -16.28 17.54
N VAL A 180 3.10 -16.27 17.97
CA VAL A 180 2.42 -17.48 18.44
C VAL A 180 2.30 -18.52 17.31
N VAL A 181 1.95 -18.10 16.09
CA VAL A 181 1.89 -18.99 14.92
C VAL A 181 3.26 -19.59 14.62
N LEU A 182 4.34 -18.82 14.69
CA LEU A 182 5.71 -19.30 14.46
C LEU A 182 6.12 -20.33 15.53
N ILE A 183 5.82 -20.08 16.81
CA ILE A 183 6.08 -21.04 17.88
C ILE A 183 5.32 -22.34 17.63
N LEU A 184 4.01 -22.24 17.34
CA LEU A 184 3.17 -23.40 17.06
C LEU A 184 3.69 -24.18 15.84
N LEU A 185 4.11 -23.48 14.79
CA LEU A 185 4.72 -24.06 13.60
C LEU A 185 5.98 -24.87 13.94
N VAL A 186 6.89 -24.28 14.74
CA VAL A 186 8.14 -24.97 15.12
C VAL A 186 7.83 -26.20 15.98
N ILE A 187 6.92 -26.09 16.95
CA ILE A 187 6.53 -27.22 17.81
C ILE A 187 5.89 -28.32 16.98
N ALA A 188 4.87 -27.99 16.18
CA ALA A 188 4.15 -28.97 15.36
C ALA A 188 5.10 -29.67 14.37
N SER A 189 5.97 -28.91 13.71
CA SER A 189 6.95 -29.45 12.76
C SER A 189 8.01 -30.33 13.43
N SER A 190 8.47 -29.96 14.63
CA SER A 190 9.41 -30.77 15.40
C SER A 190 8.78 -32.09 15.82
N LEU A 191 7.57 -32.06 16.37
CA LEU A 191 6.85 -33.30 16.74
C LEU A 191 6.64 -34.17 15.52
N MET A 192 6.21 -33.62 14.42
CA MET A 192 5.98 -34.37 13.18
C MET A 192 7.27 -34.97 12.64
N TYR A 193 8.38 -34.24 12.67
CA TYR A 193 9.69 -34.76 12.27
C TYR A 193 10.06 -35.99 13.09
N PHE A 194 9.96 -35.95 14.42
CA PHE A 194 10.32 -37.09 15.26
C PHE A 194 9.42 -38.30 15.07
N VAL A 195 8.16 -38.10 14.72
CA VAL A 195 7.19 -39.20 14.53
C VAL A 195 7.28 -39.79 13.12
N GLU A 196 7.43 -38.97 12.09
CA GLU A 196 7.33 -39.38 10.69
C GLU A 196 8.68 -39.65 10.00
N ASN A 197 9.81 -39.10 10.52
CA ASN A 197 11.12 -39.24 9.86
C ASN A 197 11.52 -40.70 9.60
N ARG A 198 11.20 -41.64 10.53
CA ARG A 198 11.51 -43.05 10.34
C ARG A 198 10.65 -43.72 9.25
N ALA A 199 9.41 -43.29 9.12
CA ALA A 199 8.47 -43.82 8.13
C ALA A 199 8.64 -43.18 6.76
N GLN A 200 8.97 -41.89 6.76
CA GLN A 200 9.11 -41.06 5.55
C GLN A 200 10.37 -40.17 5.62
N PRO A 201 11.57 -40.72 5.54
CA PRO A 201 12.82 -39.94 5.72
C PRO A 201 13.06 -38.90 4.64
N GLN A 202 12.44 -39.02 3.46
CA GLN A 202 12.55 -38.02 2.39
C GLN A 202 11.60 -36.84 2.59
N ALA A 203 10.36 -37.09 2.97
CA ALA A 203 9.35 -36.04 3.17
C ALA A 203 9.59 -35.25 4.46
N PHE A 204 9.97 -35.94 5.54
CA PHE A 204 10.28 -35.34 6.85
C PHE A 204 11.78 -35.45 7.17
N SER A 205 12.64 -35.06 6.23
CA SER A 205 14.10 -35.21 6.34
C SER A 205 14.74 -34.35 7.43
N SER A 206 14.11 -33.25 7.80
CA SER A 206 14.55 -32.30 8.83
C SER A 206 13.37 -31.49 9.37
N ILE A 207 13.57 -30.81 10.52
CA ILE A 207 12.54 -29.90 11.05
C ILE A 207 12.18 -28.80 10.03
N PRO A 208 13.11 -28.10 9.34
CA PRO A 208 12.75 -27.18 8.27
C PRO A 208 11.95 -27.79 7.12
N ALA A 209 12.23 -29.04 6.74
CA ALA A 209 11.42 -29.75 5.74
C ALA A 209 10.00 -30.01 6.25
N ALA A 210 9.87 -30.46 7.52
CA ALA A 210 8.58 -30.63 8.17
C ALA A 210 7.79 -29.34 8.34
N MET A 211 8.46 -28.18 8.42
CA MET A 211 7.78 -26.87 8.47
C MET A 211 6.97 -26.56 7.20
N TRP A 212 7.34 -27.09 6.05
CA TRP A 212 6.52 -26.99 4.84
C TRP A 212 5.13 -27.60 5.04
N TRP A 213 5.08 -28.82 5.56
CA TRP A 213 3.83 -29.46 5.94
C TRP A 213 3.09 -28.65 7.01
N GLY A 214 3.81 -28.16 8.03
CA GLY A 214 3.24 -27.37 9.12
C GLY A 214 2.59 -26.09 8.63
N VAL A 215 3.25 -25.30 7.76
CA VAL A 215 2.70 -24.10 7.14
C VAL A 215 1.44 -24.44 6.35
N SER A 216 1.51 -25.45 5.48
CA SER A 216 0.40 -25.90 4.64
C SER A 216 -0.84 -26.28 5.47
N THR A 217 -0.63 -26.95 6.60
CA THR A 217 -1.70 -27.40 7.51
C THR A 217 -2.26 -26.26 8.35
N LEU A 218 -1.40 -25.47 9.01
CA LEU A 218 -1.83 -24.34 9.85
C LEU A 218 -2.55 -23.24 9.07
N THR A 219 -2.14 -23.01 7.83
CA THR A 219 -2.82 -22.03 6.94
C THR A 219 -4.05 -22.62 6.24
N THR A 220 -4.38 -23.89 6.49
CA THR A 220 -5.51 -24.61 5.87
C THR A 220 -5.45 -24.72 4.35
N VAL A 221 -4.26 -24.58 3.74
CA VAL A 221 -4.05 -24.73 2.28
C VAL A 221 -4.10 -26.21 1.88
N GLY A 222 -3.33 -27.07 2.59
CA GLY A 222 -3.36 -28.52 2.41
C GLY A 222 -2.94 -28.97 1.01
N TYR A 223 -1.72 -28.67 0.57
CA TYR A 223 -1.22 -29.06 -0.77
C TYR A 223 -1.28 -30.58 -1.01
N GLY A 224 -1.15 -31.40 0.05
CA GLY A 224 -1.22 -32.85 -0.07
C GLY A 224 0.03 -33.54 -0.62
N ASP A 225 1.09 -32.79 -0.88
CA ASP A 225 2.40 -33.28 -1.32
C ASP A 225 3.19 -33.93 -0.19
N VAL A 226 3.02 -33.46 1.03
CA VAL A 226 3.57 -34.00 2.28
C VAL A 226 2.45 -34.16 3.30
N TYR A 227 2.28 -35.37 3.85
CA TYR A 227 1.26 -35.68 4.86
C TYR A 227 1.72 -36.81 5.76
N PRO A 228 1.25 -36.90 7.04
CA PRO A 228 1.62 -37.96 7.95
C PRO A 228 1.00 -39.28 7.56
N VAL A 229 1.77 -40.38 7.63
CA VAL A 229 1.30 -41.76 7.34
C VAL A 229 1.13 -42.58 8.60
N THR A 230 1.92 -42.29 9.65
CA THR A 230 1.81 -43.04 10.91
C THR A 230 0.53 -42.70 11.68
N PRO A 231 -0.04 -43.62 12.48
CA PRO A 231 -1.23 -43.32 13.29
C PRO A 231 -1.03 -42.14 14.23
N LEU A 232 0.15 -42.05 14.87
CA LEU A 232 0.47 -40.93 15.78
C LEU A 232 0.64 -39.60 15.01
N GLY A 233 1.28 -39.65 13.83
CA GLY A 233 1.42 -38.46 12.97
C GLY A 233 0.06 -37.96 12.48
N LYS A 234 -0.86 -38.83 12.10
CA LYS A 234 -2.23 -38.47 11.72
C LYS A 234 -2.99 -37.81 12.88
N PHE A 235 -2.84 -38.33 14.09
CA PHE A 235 -3.44 -37.73 15.28
C PHE A 235 -2.86 -36.33 15.55
N LEU A 236 -1.53 -36.18 15.54
CA LEU A 236 -0.88 -34.86 15.70
C LEU A 236 -1.27 -33.90 14.58
N GLY A 237 -1.42 -34.40 13.35
CA GLY A 237 -1.89 -33.62 12.22
C GLY A 237 -3.29 -33.05 12.41
N ALA A 238 -4.21 -33.89 12.91
CA ALA A 238 -5.58 -33.47 13.23
C ALA A 238 -5.61 -32.40 14.33
N VAL A 239 -4.83 -32.58 15.40
CA VAL A 239 -4.69 -31.60 16.48
C VAL A 239 -4.12 -30.26 15.93
N THR A 240 -3.08 -30.33 15.11
CA THR A 240 -2.47 -29.13 14.48
C THR A 240 -3.46 -28.41 13.58
N ALA A 241 -4.27 -29.12 12.82
CA ALA A 241 -5.30 -28.52 11.95
C ALA A 241 -6.37 -27.80 12.76
N ILE A 242 -6.83 -28.38 13.88
CA ILE A 242 -7.81 -27.73 14.78
C ILE A 242 -7.23 -26.42 15.35
N PHE A 243 -5.96 -26.41 15.79
CA PHE A 243 -5.30 -25.20 16.24
C PHE A 243 -5.19 -24.15 15.13
N GLY A 244 -4.85 -24.56 13.91
CA GLY A 244 -4.80 -23.68 12.74
C GLY A 244 -6.14 -22.99 12.48
N ILE A 245 -7.23 -23.74 12.45
CA ILE A 245 -8.59 -23.21 12.26
C ILE A 245 -8.97 -22.27 13.41
N GLY A 246 -8.73 -22.66 14.65
CA GLY A 246 -9.05 -21.84 15.83
C GLY A 246 -8.35 -20.47 15.81
N MET A 247 -7.08 -20.42 15.44
CA MET A 247 -6.33 -19.17 15.33
C MET A 247 -6.84 -18.26 14.20
N LEU A 248 -7.21 -18.84 13.06
CA LEU A 248 -7.75 -18.08 11.93
C LEU A 248 -9.14 -17.50 12.25
N GLN A 249 -9.99 -18.23 12.96
CA GLN A 249 -11.34 -17.79 13.33
C GLN A 249 -11.32 -16.73 14.43
N TYR A 250 -10.49 -16.88 15.45
CA TYR A 250 -10.32 -15.86 16.51
C TYR A 250 -10.02 -14.48 15.95
N ARG A 251 -9.28 -14.42 14.86
CA ARG A 251 -8.92 -13.16 14.19
C ARG A 251 -10.02 -12.56 13.31
N ARG A 252 -10.96 -13.37 12.85
CA ARG A 252 -12.02 -12.94 11.93
C ARG A 252 -13.02 -11.99 12.61
N GLU A 253 -13.19 -12.06 13.90
CA GLU A 253 -14.11 -11.22 14.66
C GLU A 253 -13.56 -9.83 15.02
N SER A 254 -12.25 -9.67 15.14
CA SER A 254 -11.62 -8.41 15.56
C SER A 254 -11.48 -7.37 14.42
N LEU A 255 -11.29 -7.79 13.17
CA LEU A 255 -11.07 -6.90 12.02
C LEU A 255 -12.35 -6.22 11.46
N PRO A 256 -13.50 -6.91 11.28
CA PRO A 256 -14.69 -6.31 10.68
C PRO A 256 -15.36 -5.26 11.57
N ARG A 257 -15.35 -5.44 12.90
CA ARG A 257 -15.97 -4.49 13.84
C ARG A 257 -15.31 -3.12 13.81
N LEU A 258 -14.00 -3.06 13.58
CA LEU A 258 -13.23 -1.80 13.47
C LEU A 258 -13.39 -1.13 12.11
N MET A 259 -13.45 -1.90 11.02
CA MET A 259 -13.73 -1.33 9.70
C MET A 259 -15.14 -0.75 9.64
N LEU A 260 -16.13 -1.47 10.13
CA LEU A 260 -17.52 -1.00 10.18
C LEU A 260 -17.68 0.21 11.12
N GLY A 261 -16.99 0.26 12.25
CA GLY A 261 -16.98 1.40 13.17
C GLY A 261 -16.43 2.67 12.52
N LYS A 262 -15.29 2.59 11.81
CA LYS A 262 -14.71 3.74 11.11
C LYS A 262 -15.50 4.19 9.88
N PHE A 263 -16.14 3.27 9.16
CA PHE A 263 -17.07 3.64 8.08
C PHE A 263 -18.33 4.33 8.62
N LYS A 264 -18.83 3.89 9.77
CA LYS A 264 -20.00 4.50 10.42
C LYS A 264 -19.70 5.91 10.95
N ASP A 265 -18.49 6.16 11.45
CA ASP A 265 -18.05 7.47 11.94
C ASP A 265 -17.88 8.49 10.80
N HIS A 266 -17.41 8.05 9.64
CA HIS A 266 -17.34 8.89 8.44
C HIS A 266 -18.70 9.19 7.80
N THR A 267 -19.67 8.27 7.86
CA THR A 267 -21.04 8.50 7.38
C THR A 267 -21.92 9.18 8.41
N GLY A 268 -21.65 9.00 9.71
CA GLY A 268 -22.37 9.64 10.82
C GLY A 268 -22.16 11.15 10.88
N LYS A 269 -21.01 11.65 10.51
CA LYS A 269 -20.73 13.11 10.41
C LYS A 269 -21.49 13.83 9.29
N ILE A 270 -22.02 13.10 8.32
CA ILE A 270 -22.82 13.67 7.23
C ILE A 270 -24.31 13.78 7.61
N LYS A 271 -24.79 13.06 8.62
CA LYS A 271 -26.22 13.03 9.03
C LYS A 271 -26.57 13.88 10.24
N SER A 272 -25.64 14.61 10.83
CA SER A 272 -25.92 15.54 11.95
C SER A 272 -25.83 17.02 11.53
N ALA A 273 -26.32 17.36 10.34
CA ALA A 273 -26.74 18.74 10.06
C ALA A 273 -28.03 18.99 10.84
N PRO A 274 -28.14 20.06 11.63
CA PRO A 274 -29.34 20.32 12.42
C PRO A 274 -30.50 20.54 11.47
N THR A 275 -31.46 19.62 11.50
CA THR A 275 -32.79 19.84 10.93
C THR A 275 -33.40 21.00 11.71
N ALA A 276 -33.62 22.12 11.02
CA ALA A 276 -34.37 23.25 11.57
C ALA A 276 -35.72 22.73 12.07
N GLU A 277 -35.83 22.59 13.38
CA GLU A 277 -37.13 22.44 14.04
C GLU A 277 -37.95 23.67 13.73
N THR A 278 -38.91 23.48 12.85
CA THR A 278 -40.01 24.43 12.57
C THR A 278 -40.74 24.69 13.87
N THR A 279 -40.62 25.91 14.35
CA THR A 279 -41.47 26.59 15.32
C THR A 279 -42.95 26.50 14.89
N SER A 280 -43.68 25.54 15.39
CA SER A 280 -45.13 25.53 15.28
C SER A 280 -45.76 24.92 16.53
N THR A 281 -45.68 25.66 17.65
CA THR A 281 -46.54 25.42 18.82
C THR A 281 -46.57 26.67 19.68
N ASN A 282 -47.35 27.68 19.23
CA ASN A 282 -47.88 28.72 20.12
C ASN A 282 -48.93 29.53 19.38
N LEU A 283 -50.07 28.90 19.05
CA LEU A 283 -51.30 29.60 18.64
C LEU A 283 -52.54 28.76 18.98
N THR A 284 -52.70 28.39 20.25
CA THR A 284 -54.02 27.94 20.76
C THR A 284 -54.02 28.01 22.29
N ARG A 285 -53.86 29.22 22.86
CA ARG A 285 -54.18 29.41 24.30
C ARG A 285 -54.53 30.87 24.61
N THR A 286 -55.52 31.44 23.93
CA THR A 286 -56.18 32.69 24.34
C THR A 286 -57.54 32.79 23.75
N SER A 287 -58.49 31.98 24.22
CA SER A 287 -59.95 32.24 24.08
C SER A 287 -60.74 31.26 24.94
N ARG A 288 -60.60 31.39 26.28
CA ARG A 288 -61.53 30.85 27.24
C ARG A 288 -61.35 31.48 28.61
N GLU A 289 -61.50 32.81 28.66
CA GLU A 289 -61.89 33.50 29.90
C GLU A 289 -62.53 34.85 29.52
N ARG A 290 -63.80 34.80 29.27
CA ARG A 290 -64.83 35.88 29.48
C ARG A 290 -66.21 35.41 28.96
N VAL A 291 -66.96 34.81 29.79
CA VAL A 291 -68.36 35.11 30.17
C VAL A 291 -68.66 34.29 31.42
#